data_9d542833835177633238e744bd3dc407
#
_entry.id   9d542833835177633238e744bd3dc407
#
_cell.length_a   1.000
_cell.length_b   1.000
_cell.length_c   1.000
_cell.angle_alpha   90.00
_cell.angle_beta   90.00
_cell.angle_gamma   90.00
#
_symmetry.space_group_name_H-M   'P 1'
#
loop_
_entity.id
_entity.type
_entity.pdbx_description
1 polymer ?
#
loop_
_entity_poly.entity_id
_entity_poly.type
_entity_poly.pdbx_seq_one_letter_code
_entity_poly.pdbx_strand_id
1 'polypeptide(L)'
;MSVLICTFTNAQETVYKTIENLTYATSQDAYAQERCKLDIYYPENLKDCPTVIWFHGGGLTSGNKSIPTKLKKSGMIVIAVNYRLLPKVTISECLGDAAAAIAWTFKEVEKYGGNKKKIFVSGHSAGGYLTAMIGLDKKWLKEYSIDADSLAGLIPFSGQVISHFSYRKMNGIDNLQPTIDEFAPLFHVRKDAPSLILITGDRELELFGRYEENAYMWRMMKLVGHEDTYLYEIGGHGHGPMGEPAFYILHQQIKRILNTPAKQ
;
A
#
# COMPACT_ATOMS: atom_id res chain seq x y z
N MET A 1 49.59 5.71 -32.29
CA MET A 1 49.00 6.23 -31.03
C MET A 1 47.53 6.47 -31.28
N SER A 2 46.64 5.57 -30.83
CA SER A 2 45.20 5.76 -30.92
C SER A 2 44.74 6.49 -29.67
N VAL A 3 44.18 7.68 -29.82
CA VAL A 3 43.58 8.44 -28.73
C VAL A 3 42.15 7.90 -28.49
N LEU A 4 41.94 7.27 -27.35
CA LEU A 4 40.63 6.81 -26.90
C LEU A 4 39.87 8.05 -26.37
N ILE A 5 38.92 8.56 -27.14
CA ILE A 5 38.04 9.65 -26.70
C ILE A 5 36.93 9.00 -25.81
N CYS A 6 37.09 9.09 -24.48
CA CYS A 6 36.02 8.79 -23.55
C CYS A 6 34.96 9.90 -23.64
N THR A 7 33.84 9.63 -24.31
CA THR A 7 32.65 10.47 -24.23
C THR A 7 31.96 10.24 -22.91
N PHE A 8 32.09 11.18 -21.98
CA PHE A 8 31.23 11.22 -20.76
C PHE A 8 29.82 11.58 -21.20
N THR A 9 28.93 10.59 -21.22
CA THR A 9 27.48 10.87 -21.27
C THR A 9 27.10 11.49 -19.93
N ASN A 10 26.82 12.78 -19.91
CA ASN A 10 26.18 13.41 -18.76
C ASN A 10 24.82 12.70 -18.55
N ALA A 11 24.70 11.91 -17.49
CA ALA A 11 23.42 11.41 -17.07
C ALA A 11 22.54 12.61 -16.72
N GLN A 12 21.51 12.87 -17.51
CA GLN A 12 20.58 13.97 -17.27
C GLN A 12 19.94 13.76 -15.89
N GLU A 13 20.03 14.77 -15.03
CA GLU A 13 19.44 14.70 -13.69
C GLU A 13 17.92 14.47 -13.81
N THR A 14 17.42 13.52 -13.04
CA THR A 14 15.99 13.19 -13.04
C THR A 14 15.19 14.31 -12.39
N VAL A 15 14.33 14.96 -13.17
CA VAL A 15 13.42 15.99 -12.70
C VAL A 15 12.15 15.35 -12.18
N TYR A 16 11.73 15.77 -10.97
CA TYR A 16 10.50 15.28 -10.35
C TYR A 16 9.45 16.36 -10.25
N LYS A 17 8.20 16.00 -10.49
CA LYS A 17 7.03 16.89 -10.36
C LYS A 17 6.03 16.32 -9.35
N THR A 18 5.26 17.24 -8.77
CA THR A 18 4.10 16.89 -7.94
C THR A 18 2.85 17.53 -8.54
N ILE A 19 1.78 16.77 -8.65
CA ILE A 19 0.44 17.28 -8.94
C ILE A 19 -0.42 16.92 -7.73
N GLU A 20 -1.06 17.92 -7.17
CA GLU A 20 -1.83 17.77 -5.95
C GLU A 20 -3.34 17.78 -6.21
N ASN A 21 -4.08 17.14 -5.30
CA ASN A 21 -5.54 17.19 -5.23
C ASN A 21 -6.26 16.69 -6.49
N LEU A 22 -5.67 15.72 -7.20
CA LEU A 22 -6.37 15.04 -8.28
C LEU A 22 -7.54 14.23 -7.70
N THR A 23 -8.73 14.42 -8.27
CA THR A 23 -9.91 13.68 -7.80
C THR A 23 -9.97 12.27 -8.38
N TYR A 24 -10.28 11.32 -7.52
CA TYR A 24 -10.66 9.96 -7.91
C TYR A 24 -12.08 9.61 -7.45
N ALA A 25 -12.82 10.59 -6.88
CA ALA A 25 -14.19 10.40 -6.41
C ALA A 25 -15.09 9.85 -7.52
N THR A 26 -15.80 8.77 -7.21
CA THR A 26 -16.73 8.10 -8.13
C THR A 26 -18.19 8.55 -7.96
N SER A 27 -18.49 9.29 -6.90
CA SER A 27 -19.82 9.79 -6.57
C SER A 27 -19.84 11.31 -6.44
N GLN A 28 -21.06 11.90 -6.51
CA GLN A 28 -21.31 13.33 -6.30
C GLN A 28 -21.51 13.70 -4.82
N ASP A 29 -21.36 12.73 -3.90
CA ASP A 29 -21.39 13.00 -2.47
C ASP A 29 -20.36 14.05 -2.08
N ALA A 30 -20.79 15.09 -1.35
CA ALA A 30 -19.93 16.23 -1.00
C ALA A 30 -18.68 15.80 -0.21
N TYR A 31 -18.82 14.84 0.70
CA TYR A 31 -17.68 14.35 1.47
C TYR A 31 -16.71 13.52 0.62
N ALA A 32 -17.22 12.74 -0.35
CA ALA A 32 -16.38 12.07 -1.33
C ALA A 32 -15.63 13.09 -2.21
N GLN A 33 -16.30 14.14 -2.69
CA GLN A 33 -15.67 15.20 -3.48
C GLN A 33 -14.61 15.98 -2.69
N GLU A 34 -14.79 16.13 -1.38
CA GLU A 34 -13.81 16.73 -0.49
C GLU A 34 -12.60 15.80 -0.27
N ARG A 35 -12.87 14.54 0.11
CA ARG A 35 -11.83 13.63 0.63
C ARG A 35 -11.18 12.74 -0.42
N CYS A 36 -11.91 12.28 -1.44
CA CYS A 36 -11.35 11.34 -2.43
C CYS A 36 -10.42 12.05 -3.42
N LYS A 37 -9.31 12.53 -2.86
CA LYS A 37 -8.22 13.24 -3.55
C LYS A 37 -6.91 12.48 -3.37
N LEU A 38 -6.06 12.57 -4.37
CA LEU A 38 -4.70 12.03 -4.31
C LEU A 38 -3.68 13.05 -4.81
N ASP A 39 -2.44 12.89 -4.38
CA ASP A 39 -1.29 13.60 -4.92
C ASP A 39 -0.41 12.60 -5.64
N ILE A 40 0.13 12.99 -6.79
CA ILE A 40 1.08 12.19 -7.55
C ILE A 40 2.43 12.90 -7.60
N TYR A 41 3.49 12.20 -7.20
CA TYR A 41 4.88 12.60 -7.33
C TYR A 41 5.56 11.65 -8.32
N TYR A 42 6.16 12.18 -9.39
CA TYR A 42 6.67 11.35 -10.47
C TYR A 42 7.92 11.94 -11.14
N PRO A 43 8.82 11.07 -11.68
CA PRO A 43 9.94 11.49 -12.51
C PRO A 43 9.47 11.85 -13.93
N GLU A 44 9.61 13.11 -14.34
CA GLU A 44 9.06 13.60 -15.62
C GLU A 44 9.71 12.95 -16.85
N ASN A 45 10.99 12.66 -16.76
CA ASN A 45 11.81 12.18 -17.87
C ASN A 45 12.06 10.66 -17.86
N LEU A 46 11.44 9.92 -16.96
CA LEU A 46 11.52 8.46 -16.93
C LEU A 46 10.24 7.80 -17.45
N LYS A 47 10.40 6.59 -17.95
CA LYS A 47 9.31 5.71 -18.40
C LYS A 47 9.46 4.35 -17.74
N ASP A 48 8.39 3.54 -17.84
CA ASP A 48 8.38 2.18 -17.28
C ASP A 48 8.58 2.14 -15.76
N CYS A 49 8.24 3.26 -15.07
CA CYS A 49 8.46 3.43 -13.65
C CYS A 49 7.56 2.53 -12.80
N PRO A 50 8.09 1.93 -11.72
CA PRO A 50 7.27 1.36 -10.67
C PRO A 50 6.45 2.45 -9.99
N THR A 51 5.28 2.07 -9.47
CA THR A 51 4.37 2.98 -8.77
C THR A 51 4.06 2.44 -7.38
N VAL A 52 4.18 3.29 -6.36
CA VAL A 52 3.76 2.99 -4.99
C VAL A 52 2.51 3.83 -4.68
N ILE A 53 1.39 3.17 -4.43
CA ILE A 53 0.19 3.79 -3.87
C ILE A 53 0.34 3.76 -2.36
N TRP A 54 0.32 4.94 -1.73
CA TRP A 54 0.52 5.09 -0.29
C TRP A 54 -0.74 5.57 0.41
N PHE A 55 -1.27 4.75 1.31
CA PHE A 55 -2.37 5.09 2.20
C PHE A 55 -1.85 5.53 3.57
N HIS A 56 -2.32 6.68 4.06
CA HIS A 56 -1.94 7.19 5.37
C HIS A 56 -2.56 6.40 6.52
N GLY A 57 -1.96 6.49 7.70
CA GLY A 57 -2.51 5.96 8.94
C GLY A 57 -3.59 6.85 9.56
N GLY A 58 -3.87 6.65 10.84
CA GLY A 58 -4.83 7.44 11.62
C GLY A 58 -6.10 6.69 12.00
N GLY A 59 -6.03 5.36 12.12
CA GLY A 59 -7.10 4.52 12.66
C GLY A 59 -8.39 4.54 11.84
N LEU A 60 -8.36 4.88 10.56
CA LEU A 60 -9.52 5.12 9.68
C LEU A 60 -10.40 6.29 10.14
N THR A 61 -10.03 7.04 11.18
CA THR A 61 -10.82 8.13 11.77
C THR A 61 -10.15 9.49 11.62
N SER A 62 -8.88 9.53 11.21
CA SER A 62 -8.08 10.75 11.05
C SER A 62 -6.97 10.55 10.03
N GLY A 63 -6.22 11.61 9.75
CA GLY A 63 -5.06 11.59 8.86
C GLY A 63 -5.32 12.25 7.52
N ASN A 64 -4.24 12.53 6.81
CA ASN A 64 -4.24 13.13 5.49
C ASN A 64 -3.11 12.55 4.63
N LYS A 65 -3.35 12.58 3.31
CA LYS A 65 -2.36 12.19 2.31
C LYS A 65 -1.08 13.01 2.44
N SER A 66 0.04 12.35 2.30
CA SER A 66 1.35 12.99 2.18
C SER A 66 2.29 12.07 1.42
N ILE A 67 3.11 12.63 0.54
CA ILE A 67 4.16 11.87 -0.14
C ILE A 67 5.28 11.57 0.87
N PRO A 68 5.52 10.30 1.24
CA PRO A 68 6.60 9.98 2.17
C PRO A 68 7.96 10.42 1.64
N THR A 69 8.71 11.14 2.47
CA THR A 69 10.03 11.68 2.07
C THR A 69 10.97 10.57 1.60
N LYS A 70 10.93 9.40 2.21
CA LYS A 70 11.76 8.23 1.87
C LYS A 70 11.43 7.60 0.51
N LEU A 71 10.28 7.91 -0.08
CA LEU A 71 9.92 7.48 -1.42
C LEU A 71 10.28 8.50 -2.49
N LYS A 72 10.65 9.74 -2.10
CA LYS A 72 11.05 10.76 -3.07
C LYS A 72 12.41 10.45 -3.71
N LYS A 73 12.59 10.89 -4.94
CA LYS A 73 13.84 10.76 -5.73
C LYS A 73 14.33 9.32 -5.90
N SER A 74 13.41 8.36 -5.94
CA SER A 74 13.70 6.92 -5.99
C SER A 74 13.53 6.27 -7.37
N GLY A 75 13.24 7.04 -8.41
CA GLY A 75 12.90 6.52 -9.74
C GLY A 75 11.47 5.98 -9.83
N MET A 76 10.71 6.03 -8.75
CA MET A 76 9.33 5.55 -8.69
C MET A 76 8.34 6.71 -8.78
N ILE A 77 7.12 6.38 -9.20
CA ILE A 77 5.94 7.21 -9.02
C ILE A 77 5.36 6.91 -7.63
N VAL A 78 4.97 7.96 -6.91
CA VAL A 78 4.32 7.83 -5.60
C VAL A 78 2.98 8.52 -5.64
N ILE A 79 1.93 7.79 -5.27
CA ILE A 79 0.55 8.30 -5.22
C ILE A 79 0.10 8.27 -3.76
N ALA A 80 0.00 9.44 -3.13
CA ALA A 80 -0.50 9.58 -1.77
C ALA A 80 -2.01 9.82 -1.79
N VAL A 81 -2.76 9.03 -1.03
CA VAL A 81 -4.21 8.95 -1.12
C VAL A 81 -4.89 9.40 0.16
N ASN A 82 -5.85 10.33 0.05
CA ASN A 82 -6.88 10.56 1.06
C ASN A 82 -8.07 9.66 0.76
N TYR A 83 -8.74 9.19 1.80
CA TYR A 83 -9.99 8.42 1.74
C TYR A 83 -10.97 8.96 2.78
N ARG A 84 -12.27 8.70 2.63
CA ARG A 84 -13.28 9.11 3.61
C ARG A 84 -13.08 8.37 4.94
N LEU A 85 -13.40 9.03 6.04
CA LEU A 85 -13.06 8.60 7.39
C LEU A 85 -14.29 8.23 8.20
N LEU A 86 -14.15 7.20 9.04
CA LEU A 86 -15.12 6.86 10.07
C LEU A 86 -15.25 8.02 11.09
N PRO A 87 -16.39 8.20 11.76
CA PRO A 87 -17.65 7.50 11.57
C PRO A 87 -18.57 8.14 10.50
N LYS A 88 -18.05 9.11 9.70
CA LYS A 88 -18.85 9.80 8.67
C LYS A 88 -19.27 8.87 7.54
N VAL A 89 -18.57 7.77 7.36
CA VAL A 89 -18.86 6.72 6.37
C VAL A 89 -18.74 5.35 7.04
N THR A 90 -19.15 4.30 6.34
CA THR A 90 -18.98 2.90 6.76
C THR A 90 -17.58 2.38 6.43
N ILE A 91 -17.21 1.24 7.02
CA ILE A 91 -15.95 0.56 6.65
C ILE A 91 -15.91 0.16 5.17
N SER A 92 -17.06 -0.28 4.62
CA SER A 92 -17.19 -0.62 3.20
C SER A 92 -16.91 0.58 2.29
N GLU A 93 -17.38 1.77 2.66
CA GLU A 93 -17.09 2.99 1.89
C GLU A 93 -15.62 3.39 1.97
N CYS A 94 -14.95 3.25 3.14
CA CYS A 94 -13.51 3.45 3.25
C CYS A 94 -12.74 2.50 2.32
N LEU A 95 -13.12 1.22 2.28
CA LEU A 95 -12.51 0.21 1.41
C LEU A 95 -12.82 0.49 -0.07
N GLY A 96 -14.05 0.90 -0.38
CA GLY A 96 -14.44 1.33 -1.72
C GLY A 96 -13.62 2.51 -2.23
N ASP A 97 -13.35 3.51 -1.37
CA ASP A 97 -12.49 4.65 -1.71
C ASP A 97 -11.05 4.20 -2.00
N ALA A 98 -10.51 3.29 -1.20
CA ALA A 98 -9.17 2.74 -1.44
C ALA A 98 -9.11 1.97 -2.77
N ALA A 99 -10.13 1.16 -3.08
CA ALA A 99 -10.23 0.47 -4.36
C ALA A 99 -10.36 1.44 -5.54
N ALA A 100 -11.16 2.51 -5.41
CA ALA A 100 -11.31 3.55 -6.42
C ALA A 100 -9.98 4.26 -6.73
N ALA A 101 -9.18 4.56 -5.69
CA ALA A 101 -7.86 5.18 -5.87
C ALA A 101 -6.88 4.26 -6.61
N ILE A 102 -6.92 2.95 -6.32
CA ILE A 102 -6.13 1.96 -7.03
C ILE A 102 -6.60 1.85 -8.48
N ALA A 103 -7.92 1.82 -8.72
CA ALA A 103 -8.49 1.78 -10.07
C ALA A 103 -8.12 3.03 -10.88
N TRP A 104 -8.16 4.22 -10.26
CA TRP A 104 -7.66 5.44 -10.86
C TRP A 104 -6.19 5.29 -11.30
N THR A 105 -5.36 4.68 -10.44
CA THR A 105 -3.95 4.47 -10.75
C THR A 105 -3.77 3.57 -11.98
N PHE A 106 -4.48 2.44 -12.07
CA PHE A 106 -4.44 1.57 -13.25
C PHE A 106 -4.86 2.30 -14.52
N LYS A 107 -5.81 3.23 -14.42
CA LYS A 107 -6.28 4.01 -15.58
C LYS A 107 -5.28 5.07 -16.03
N GLU A 108 -4.65 5.77 -15.09
CA GLU A 108 -3.99 7.05 -15.36
C GLU A 108 -2.44 6.99 -15.34
N VAL A 109 -1.84 5.99 -14.66
CA VAL A 109 -0.41 6.00 -14.32
C VAL A 109 0.52 6.05 -15.54
N GLU A 110 0.13 5.50 -16.68
CA GLU A 110 0.91 5.52 -17.92
C GLU A 110 1.13 6.95 -18.45
N LYS A 111 0.20 7.88 -18.19
CA LYS A 111 0.34 9.30 -18.54
C LYS A 111 1.53 9.96 -17.83
N TYR A 112 1.93 9.41 -16.67
CA TYR A 112 3.02 9.90 -15.83
C TYR A 112 4.31 9.07 -15.98
N GLY A 113 4.34 8.16 -16.96
CA GLY A 113 5.50 7.31 -17.20
C GLY A 113 5.53 6.01 -16.38
N GLY A 114 4.44 5.66 -15.70
CA GLY A 114 4.33 4.42 -14.93
C GLY A 114 4.00 3.20 -15.79
N ASN A 115 4.19 2.03 -15.20
CA ASN A 115 3.82 0.75 -15.80
C ASN A 115 2.75 0.05 -14.94
N LYS A 116 1.60 -0.27 -15.53
CA LYS A 116 0.48 -0.96 -14.85
C LYS A 116 0.86 -2.31 -14.25
N LYS A 117 1.89 -2.98 -14.77
CA LYS A 117 2.41 -4.25 -14.25
C LYS A 117 3.35 -4.08 -13.04
N LYS A 118 3.68 -2.83 -12.67
CA LYS A 118 4.62 -2.49 -11.60
C LYS A 118 3.96 -1.62 -10.53
N ILE A 119 2.68 -1.87 -10.21
CA ILE A 119 1.92 -1.14 -9.20
C ILE A 119 2.00 -1.90 -7.88
N PHE A 120 2.53 -1.24 -6.87
CA PHE A 120 2.62 -1.69 -5.48
C PHE A 120 1.65 -0.89 -4.63
N VAL A 121 1.03 -1.54 -3.67
CA VAL A 121 0.19 -0.89 -2.67
C VAL A 121 0.88 -0.97 -1.32
N SER A 122 0.92 0.14 -0.59
CA SER A 122 1.54 0.24 0.72
C SER A 122 0.82 1.28 1.57
N GLY A 123 1.11 1.29 2.84
CA GLY A 123 0.55 2.25 3.79
C GLY A 123 0.89 1.85 5.20
N HIS A 124 0.75 2.78 6.14
CA HIS A 124 1.07 2.56 7.54
C HIS A 124 -0.21 2.45 8.39
N SER A 125 -0.24 1.54 9.35
CA SER A 125 -1.34 1.38 10.30
C SER A 125 -2.68 1.12 9.59
N ALA A 126 -3.65 2.03 9.70
CA ALA A 126 -4.90 1.97 8.93
C ALA A 126 -4.65 1.86 7.41
N GLY A 127 -3.63 2.55 6.89
CA GLY A 127 -3.22 2.42 5.49
C GLY A 127 -2.67 1.04 5.16
N GLY A 128 -1.97 0.39 6.10
CA GLY A 128 -1.54 -1.00 5.99
C GLY A 128 -2.72 -1.98 5.97
N TYR A 129 -3.74 -1.73 6.77
CA TYR A 129 -5.00 -2.47 6.73
C TYR A 129 -5.68 -2.35 5.37
N LEU A 130 -5.84 -1.13 4.83
CA LEU A 130 -6.42 -0.91 3.49
C LEU A 130 -5.60 -1.63 2.41
N THR A 131 -4.26 -1.58 2.49
CA THR A 131 -3.35 -2.29 1.59
C THR A 131 -3.66 -3.79 1.54
N ALA A 132 -3.74 -4.43 2.72
CA ALA A 132 -3.99 -5.87 2.82
C ALA A 132 -5.41 -6.24 2.38
N MET A 133 -6.43 -5.47 2.81
CA MET A 133 -7.82 -5.74 2.45
C MET A 133 -8.05 -5.68 0.95
N ILE A 134 -7.63 -4.60 0.28
CA ILE A 134 -7.90 -4.43 -1.15
C ILE A 134 -7.12 -5.44 -2.00
N GLY A 135 -5.90 -5.81 -1.56
CA GLY A 135 -5.09 -6.78 -2.30
C GLY A 135 -5.52 -8.23 -2.10
N LEU A 136 -6.13 -8.58 -0.97
CA LEU A 136 -6.50 -9.97 -0.65
C LEU A 136 -7.95 -10.29 -0.96
N ASP A 137 -8.90 -9.39 -0.70
CA ASP A 137 -10.30 -9.55 -1.07
C ASP A 137 -10.53 -9.01 -2.49
N LYS A 138 -10.58 -9.92 -3.46
CA LYS A 138 -10.73 -9.58 -4.88
C LYS A 138 -12.00 -8.80 -5.20
N LYS A 139 -13.04 -8.85 -4.35
CA LYS A 139 -14.33 -8.20 -4.63
C LYS A 139 -14.18 -6.70 -4.89
N TRP A 140 -13.27 -6.03 -4.17
CA TRP A 140 -13.13 -4.57 -4.23
C TRP A 140 -12.64 -4.06 -5.58
N LEU A 141 -11.60 -4.68 -6.14
CA LEU A 141 -11.06 -4.29 -7.45
C LEU A 141 -11.87 -4.87 -8.61
N LYS A 142 -12.60 -5.97 -8.38
CA LYS A 142 -13.50 -6.55 -9.38
C LYS A 142 -14.61 -5.57 -9.81
N GLU A 143 -15.07 -4.69 -8.92
CA GLU A 143 -16.04 -3.62 -9.25
C GLU A 143 -15.52 -2.69 -10.36
N TYR A 144 -14.20 -2.59 -10.52
CA TYR A 144 -13.53 -1.80 -11.55
C TYR A 144 -13.00 -2.66 -12.70
N SER A 145 -13.40 -3.93 -12.78
CA SER A 145 -12.90 -4.90 -13.78
C SER A 145 -11.38 -5.11 -13.69
N ILE A 146 -10.80 -4.98 -12.49
CA ILE A 146 -9.38 -5.19 -12.21
C ILE A 146 -9.27 -6.46 -11.37
N ASP A 147 -8.39 -7.39 -11.78
CA ASP A 147 -7.98 -8.50 -10.93
C ASP A 147 -6.94 -8.00 -9.93
N ALA A 148 -7.17 -8.22 -8.63
CA ALA A 148 -6.25 -7.84 -7.58
C ALA A 148 -4.86 -8.48 -7.75
N ASP A 149 -4.78 -9.63 -8.43
CA ASP A 149 -3.52 -10.32 -8.73
C ASP A 149 -2.67 -9.60 -9.78
N SER A 150 -3.21 -8.56 -10.45
CA SER A 150 -2.46 -7.66 -11.32
C SER A 150 -1.57 -6.67 -10.54
N LEU A 151 -1.75 -6.55 -9.22
CA LEU A 151 -0.86 -5.78 -8.37
C LEU A 151 0.50 -6.50 -8.26
N ALA A 152 1.60 -5.76 -8.40
CA ALA A 152 2.94 -6.32 -8.30
C ALA A 152 3.29 -6.76 -6.87
N GLY A 153 2.74 -6.08 -5.86
CA GLY A 153 2.94 -6.46 -4.46
C GLY A 153 2.19 -5.59 -3.46
N LEU A 154 1.99 -6.15 -2.29
CA LEU A 154 1.33 -5.56 -1.14
C LEU A 154 2.36 -5.43 -0.01
N ILE A 155 2.61 -4.20 0.45
CA ILE A 155 3.65 -3.93 1.46
C ILE A 155 3.04 -3.13 2.62
N PRO A 156 2.18 -3.74 3.45
CA PRO A 156 1.58 -3.08 4.60
C PRO A 156 2.61 -2.86 5.72
N PHE A 157 2.69 -1.63 6.25
CA PHE A 157 3.47 -1.29 7.44
C PHE A 157 2.56 -1.31 8.65
N SER A 158 2.79 -2.23 9.57
CA SER A 158 2.04 -2.38 10.82
C SER A 158 0.51 -2.30 10.62
N GLY A 159 0.02 -2.93 9.54
CA GLY A 159 -1.41 -3.05 9.24
C GLY A 159 -2.08 -4.06 10.15
N GLN A 160 -3.32 -3.79 10.60
CA GLN A 160 -4.13 -4.84 11.20
C GLN A 160 -4.52 -5.88 10.16
N VAL A 161 -4.49 -7.14 10.54
CA VAL A 161 -4.94 -8.25 9.67
C VAL A 161 -6.17 -8.98 10.23
N ILE A 162 -6.56 -8.70 11.46
CA ILE A 162 -7.91 -8.93 11.98
C ILE A 162 -8.81 -7.74 11.63
N SER A 163 -10.12 -7.82 11.90
CA SER A 163 -11.07 -6.72 11.66
C SER A 163 -10.61 -5.46 12.40
N HIS A 164 -10.54 -4.33 11.70
CA HIS A 164 -9.92 -3.10 12.21
C HIS A 164 -10.57 -2.62 13.51
N PHE A 165 -9.78 -2.18 14.48
CA PHE A 165 -10.28 -1.79 15.82
C PHE A 165 -11.36 -0.69 15.78
N SER A 166 -11.25 0.28 14.85
CA SER A 166 -12.27 1.33 14.71
C SER A 166 -13.61 0.76 14.23
N TYR A 167 -13.58 -0.22 13.31
CA TYR A 167 -14.77 -0.95 12.90
C TYR A 167 -15.37 -1.73 14.07
N ARG A 168 -14.57 -2.48 14.81
CA ARG A 168 -15.01 -3.21 16.00
C ARG A 168 -15.66 -2.27 17.02
N LYS A 169 -15.02 -1.14 17.34
CA LYS A 169 -15.56 -0.12 18.24
C LYS A 169 -16.91 0.41 17.78
N MET A 170 -17.09 0.70 16.48
CA MET A 170 -18.37 1.17 15.93
C MET A 170 -19.49 0.13 16.08
N ASN A 171 -19.15 -1.15 16.12
CA ASN A 171 -20.09 -2.27 16.30
C ASN A 171 -20.20 -2.74 17.78
N GLY A 172 -19.69 -1.96 18.74
CA GLY A 172 -19.76 -2.28 20.16
C GLY A 172 -18.87 -3.44 20.61
N ILE A 173 -17.88 -3.81 19.79
CA ILE A 173 -16.92 -4.88 20.08
C ILE A 173 -15.70 -4.25 20.76
N ASP A 174 -15.26 -4.85 21.87
CA ASP A 174 -14.09 -4.39 22.63
C ASP A 174 -12.82 -4.40 21.78
N ASN A 175 -11.93 -3.42 22.00
CA ASN A 175 -10.68 -3.30 21.26
C ASN A 175 -9.74 -4.51 21.41
N LEU A 176 -9.82 -5.21 22.54
CA LEU A 176 -9.02 -6.40 22.84
C LEU A 176 -9.71 -7.70 22.40
N GLN A 177 -10.97 -7.64 21.95
CA GLN A 177 -11.68 -8.81 21.43
C GLN A 177 -11.24 -9.08 19.99
N PRO A 178 -10.46 -10.15 19.72
CA PRO A 178 -10.10 -10.51 18.34
C PRO A 178 -11.35 -10.86 17.53
N THR A 179 -11.44 -10.30 16.33
CA THR A 179 -12.56 -10.56 15.41
C THR A 179 -12.01 -10.79 14.02
N ILE A 180 -12.44 -11.89 13.39
CA ILE A 180 -12.04 -12.23 12.01
C ILE A 180 -13.35 -12.46 11.25
N ASP A 181 -13.75 -11.45 10.51
CA ASP A 181 -14.93 -11.45 9.64
C ASP A 181 -14.53 -11.00 8.22
N GLU A 182 -15.49 -10.76 7.35
CA GLU A 182 -15.24 -10.31 5.97
C GLU A 182 -14.43 -8.99 5.85
N PHE A 183 -14.31 -8.23 6.93
CA PHE A 183 -13.49 -7.01 7.02
C PHE A 183 -12.11 -7.25 7.65
N ALA A 184 -11.71 -8.50 7.80
CA ALA A 184 -10.38 -8.88 8.25
C ALA A 184 -9.53 -9.36 7.08
N PRO A 185 -8.34 -8.80 6.79
CA PRO A 185 -7.44 -9.36 5.78
C PRO A 185 -7.17 -10.84 5.95
N LEU A 186 -7.08 -11.32 7.20
CA LEU A 186 -6.84 -12.72 7.54
C LEU A 186 -7.97 -13.67 7.09
N PHE A 187 -9.19 -13.18 6.92
CA PHE A 187 -10.31 -13.95 6.37
C PHE A 187 -10.09 -14.31 4.88
N HIS A 188 -9.31 -13.52 4.17
CA HIS A 188 -9.09 -13.61 2.72
C HIS A 188 -7.74 -14.22 2.34
N VAL A 189 -7.14 -15.06 3.21
CA VAL A 189 -5.90 -15.76 2.86
C VAL A 189 -6.10 -16.65 1.64
N ARG A 190 -5.19 -16.59 0.69
CA ARG A 190 -5.27 -17.33 -0.57
C ARG A 190 -3.89 -17.55 -1.19
N LYS A 191 -3.77 -18.63 -1.98
CA LYS A 191 -2.51 -19.06 -2.59
C LYS A 191 -2.04 -18.14 -3.71
N ASP A 192 -2.95 -17.58 -4.48
CA ASP A 192 -2.73 -16.82 -5.71
C ASP A 192 -2.64 -15.30 -5.49
N ALA A 193 -2.47 -14.86 -4.24
CA ALA A 193 -2.34 -13.43 -3.92
C ALA A 193 -1.07 -12.80 -4.53
N PRO A 194 -1.03 -11.46 -4.72
CA PRO A 194 0.21 -10.74 -5.00
C PRO A 194 1.26 -10.97 -3.91
N SER A 195 2.54 -10.73 -4.22
CA SER A 195 3.61 -10.72 -3.20
C SER A 195 3.16 -9.97 -1.96
N LEU A 196 3.23 -10.57 -0.77
CA LEU A 196 2.79 -9.98 0.49
C LEU A 196 3.97 -9.79 1.44
N ILE A 197 4.29 -8.55 1.76
CA ILE A 197 5.44 -8.18 2.59
C ILE A 197 4.93 -7.49 3.85
N LEU A 198 4.70 -8.26 4.89
CA LEU A 198 4.26 -7.78 6.19
C LEU A 198 5.46 -7.18 6.95
N ILE A 199 5.35 -5.91 7.36
CA ILE A 199 6.41 -5.23 8.11
C ILE A 199 5.79 -4.68 9.40
N THR A 200 6.30 -5.07 10.56
CA THR A 200 5.84 -4.62 11.87
C THR A 200 6.96 -3.95 12.65
N GLY A 201 6.63 -3.20 13.65
CA GLY A 201 7.57 -2.81 14.70
C GLY A 201 7.92 -3.98 15.61
N ASP A 202 8.63 -3.67 16.68
CA ASP A 202 9.00 -4.60 17.75
C ASP A 202 7.75 -5.13 18.45
N ARG A 203 7.66 -6.44 18.64
CA ARG A 203 6.50 -7.10 19.23
C ARG A 203 6.14 -6.59 20.61
N GLU A 204 7.14 -6.20 21.40
CA GLU A 204 6.93 -5.69 22.77
C GLU A 204 6.54 -4.19 22.80
N LEU A 205 6.73 -3.47 21.67
CA LEU A 205 6.49 -2.02 21.57
C LEU A 205 5.33 -1.67 20.63
N GLU A 206 4.80 -2.65 19.89
CA GLU A 206 3.67 -2.48 18.97
C GLU A 206 2.32 -2.40 19.70
N LEU A 207 1.28 -1.98 18.97
CA LEU A 207 -0.10 -1.84 19.48
C LEU A 207 -0.84 -3.18 19.44
N PHE A 208 -1.51 -3.53 20.51
CA PHE A 208 -2.59 -4.55 20.57
C PHE A 208 -2.26 -5.90 19.89
N GLY A 209 -1.07 -6.46 20.10
CA GLY A 209 -0.69 -7.74 19.48
C GLY A 209 -0.52 -7.65 17.95
N ARG A 210 -0.13 -6.49 17.46
CA ARG A 210 0.04 -6.23 16.03
C ARG A 210 1.04 -7.15 15.36
N TYR A 211 2.14 -7.46 16.04
CA TYR A 211 3.11 -8.42 15.54
C TYR A 211 2.50 -9.83 15.43
N GLU A 212 1.83 -10.29 16.49
CA GLU A 212 1.26 -11.63 16.59
C GLU A 212 0.21 -11.87 15.52
N GLU A 213 -0.68 -10.92 15.27
CA GLU A 213 -1.68 -11.05 14.20
C GLU A 213 -1.01 -11.13 12.82
N ASN A 214 0.03 -10.34 12.55
CA ASN A 214 0.78 -10.39 11.30
C ASN A 214 1.60 -11.68 11.17
N ALA A 215 2.18 -12.19 12.26
CA ALA A 215 2.88 -13.48 12.29
C ALA A 215 1.91 -14.64 12.01
N TYR A 216 0.69 -14.58 12.56
CA TYR A 216 -0.34 -15.57 12.26
C TYR A 216 -0.79 -15.48 10.79
N MET A 217 -0.99 -14.27 10.25
CA MET A 217 -1.27 -14.06 8.82
C MET A 217 -0.20 -14.65 7.92
N TRP A 218 1.09 -14.36 8.21
CA TRP A 218 2.22 -14.95 7.50
C TRP A 218 2.16 -16.48 7.52
N ARG A 219 1.87 -17.08 8.69
CA ARG A 219 1.76 -18.53 8.82
C ARG A 219 0.61 -19.09 7.99
N MET A 220 -0.55 -18.47 8.03
CA MET A 220 -1.73 -18.91 7.26
C MET A 220 -1.49 -18.81 5.76
N MET A 221 -0.88 -17.73 5.27
CA MET A 221 -0.50 -17.60 3.86
C MET A 221 0.44 -18.74 3.41
N LYS A 222 1.43 -19.11 4.23
CA LYS A 222 2.31 -20.27 3.96
C LYS A 222 1.53 -21.59 3.92
N LEU A 223 0.58 -21.78 4.83
CA LEU A 223 -0.22 -23.02 4.90
C LEU A 223 -1.13 -23.19 3.69
N VAL A 224 -1.71 -22.14 3.14
CA VAL A 224 -2.49 -22.21 1.90
C VAL A 224 -1.60 -22.29 0.65
N GLY A 225 -0.28 -22.30 0.81
CA GLY A 225 0.69 -22.48 -0.27
C GLY A 225 1.08 -21.20 -1.00
N HIS A 226 0.87 -20.02 -0.39
CA HIS A 226 1.39 -18.76 -0.92
C HIS A 226 2.90 -18.66 -0.63
N GLU A 227 3.72 -18.73 -1.68
CA GLU A 227 5.19 -18.82 -1.55
C GLU A 227 5.84 -17.46 -1.27
N ASP A 228 5.28 -16.37 -1.79
CA ASP A 228 5.90 -15.04 -1.77
C ASP A 228 5.33 -14.15 -0.65
N THR A 229 5.26 -14.71 0.58
CA THR A 229 4.90 -13.99 1.80
C THR A 229 6.09 -13.88 2.72
N TYR A 230 6.41 -12.66 3.14
CA TYR A 230 7.48 -12.35 4.09
C TYR A 230 6.93 -11.59 5.29
N LEU A 231 7.57 -11.80 6.44
CA LEU A 231 7.34 -11.04 7.67
C LEU A 231 8.66 -10.44 8.13
N TYR A 232 8.66 -9.15 8.40
CA TYR A 232 9.78 -8.40 8.96
C TYR A 232 9.35 -7.75 10.26
N GLU A 233 10.13 -7.98 11.32
CA GLU A 233 10.02 -7.30 12.60
C GLU A 233 11.16 -6.30 12.74
N ILE A 234 10.83 -5.06 13.10
CA ILE A 234 11.83 -4.00 13.29
C ILE A 234 12.04 -3.80 14.79
N GLY A 235 13.02 -4.53 15.34
CA GLY A 235 13.35 -4.50 16.76
C GLY A 235 13.67 -3.11 17.28
N GLY A 236 13.25 -2.80 18.50
CA GLY A 236 13.46 -1.52 19.16
C GLY A 236 12.59 -0.37 18.66
N HIS A 237 11.66 -0.60 17.71
CA HIS A 237 10.80 0.44 17.14
C HIS A 237 9.33 0.09 17.36
N GLY A 238 8.60 0.94 18.09
CA GLY A 238 7.14 0.83 18.23
C GLY A 238 6.41 1.26 16.97
N HIS A 239 5.07 1.30 17.07
CA HIS A 239 4.13 1.49 15.97
C HIS A 239 4.45 2.65 15.00
N GLY A 240 4.73 3.84 15.51
CA GLY A 240 5.06 5.01 14.68
C GLY A 240 6.50 4.98 14.14
N PRO A 241 7.51 4.87 15.03
CA PRO A 241 8.92 4.90 14.65
C PRO A 241 9.35 3.79 13.68
N MET A 242 8.68 2.64 13.64
CA MET A 242 8.99 1.56 12.70
C MET A 242 8.88 1.99 11.23
N GLY A 243 8.07 3.00 10.93
CA GLY A 243 7.88 3.48 9.56
C GLY A 243 9.17 3.93 8.89
N GLU A 244 10.09 4.55 9.64
CA GLU A 244 11.36 5.05 9.08
C GLU A 244 12.24 3.92 8.51
N PRO A 245 12.63 2.88 9.25
CA PRO A 245 13.41 1.76 8.71
C PRO A 245 12.59 0.87 7.75
N ALA A 246 11.26 0.80 7.88
CA ALA A 246 10.41 0.01 7.00
C ALA A 246 10.51 0.43 5.52
N PHE A 247 10.75 1.71 5.22
CA PHE A 247 10.96 2.16 3.85
C PHE A 247 12.19 1.54 3.20
N TYR A 248 13.25 1.25 3.95
CA TYR A 248 14.40 0.54 3.41
C TYR A 248 13.99 -0.87 2.94
N ILE A 249 13.23 -1.59 3.76
CA ILE A 249 12.71 -2.93 3.40
C ILE A 249 11.79 -2.82 2.17
N LEU A 250 10.89 -1.83 2.12
CA LEU A 250 10.03 -1.59 0.97
C LEU A 250 10.84 -1.46 -0.32
N HIS A 251 11.87 -0.61 -0.35
CA HIS A 251 12.73 -0.44 -1.52
C HIS A 251 13.42 -1.74 -1.95
N GLN A 252 13.95 -2.51 -0.99
CA GLN A 252 14.61 -3.80 -1.27
C GLN A 252 13.60 -4.81 -1.84
N GLN A 253 12.39 -4.86 -1.29
CA GLN A 253 11.36 -5.81 -1.74
C GLN A 253 10.78 -5.44 -3.11
N ILE A 254 10.56 -4.17 -3.39
CA ILE A 254 10.18 -3.71 -4.74
C ILE A 254 11.26 -4.14 -5.75
N LYS A 255 12.54 -3.88 -5.45
CA LYS A 255 13.65 -4.28 -6.33
C LYS A 255 13.71 -5.80 -6.52
N ARG A 256 13.52 -6.59 -5.47
CA ARG A 256 13.46 -8.05 -5.53
C ARG A 256 12.35 -8.52 -6.46
N ILE A 257 11.12 -8.04 -6.23
CA ILE A 257 9.93 -8.45 -7.00
C ILE A 257 10.10 -8.11 -8.48
N LEU A 258 10.60 -6.92 -8.80
CA LEU A 258 10.80 -6.48 -10.20
C LEU A 258 11.91 -7.25 -10.92
N ASN A 259 12.89 -7.80 -10.20
CA ASN A 259 13.97 -8.62 -10.76
C ASN A 259 13.64 -10.13 -10.79
N THR A 260 12.52 -10.55 -10.19
CA THR A 260 12.08 -11.94 -10.25
C THR A 260 11.35 -12.18 -11.58
N PRO A 261 11.77 -13.17 -12.39
CA PRO A 261 11.06 -13.50 -13.62
C PRO A 261 9.57 -13.77 -13.33
N ALA A 262 8.69 -13.29 -14.21
CA ALA A 262 7.26 -13.61 -14.10
C ALA A 262 7.08 -15.13 -14.05
N LYS A 263 6.30 -15.63 -13.08
CA LYS A 263 5.91 -17.06 -13.09
C LYS A 263 5.17 -17.33 -14.40
N GLN A 264 5.71 -18.26 -15.21
CA GLN A 264 5.11 -18.71 -16.45
C GLN A 264 3.84 -19.52 -16.18
#